data_d4e8a4fa0635993561e5d79337f37628
#
_entry.id   d4e8a4fa0635993561e5d79337f37628
#
_cell.length_a   1.000
_cell.length_b   1.000
_cell.length_c   1.000
_cell.angle_alpha   90.00
_cell.angle_beta   90.00
_cell.angle_gamma   90.00
#
_symmetry.space_group_name_H-M   'P 1'
#
loop_
_entity.id
_entity.type
_entity.pdbx_description
1 polymer ?
#
loop_
_entity_poly.entity_id
_entity_poly.type
_entity_poly.pdbx_seq_one_letter_code
_entity_poly.pdbx_strand_id
1 'polypeptide(L)'
;VDARDARDAAALGVDAIGLVFYPRSPRALDHARAAGIRRALPSYVAAVGLFVDAPPDAVRRIAGAVGLDALQFHGSESPDECEASTPAGVRWWRAVRMRAEVDLLESFVCFERAEALLLDSFSPAYGGSGTAFDWSLIPAQRPLPIVLSGGLSPDNVADAIEQVRPNGVDVSSGIQADAADGTPGGEPRRK
;
A
#
# COMPACT_ATOMS: atom_id res chain seq x y z
N VAL A 1 -11.24 5.60 -5.93
CA VAL A 1 -10.88 4.49 -6.85
C VAL A 1 -12.15 3.77 -7.26
N ASP A 2 -12.34 3.58 -8.54
CA ASP A 2 -13.44 2.80 -9.11
C ASP A 2 -12.90 1.80 -10.17
N ALA A 3 -13.80 1.01 -10.78
CA ALA A 3 -13.40 0.00 -11.75
C ALA A 3 -12.85 0.60 -13.06
N ARG A 4 -13.12 1.87 -13.37
CA ARG A 4 -12.57 2.57 -14.53
C ARG A 4 -11.14 2.99 -14.23
N ASP A 5 -10.89 3.66 -13.09
CA ASP A 5 -9.56 4.07 -12.66
C ASP A 5 -8.61 2.85 -12.59
N ALA A 6 -9.12 1.71 -12.08
CA ALA A 6 -8.34 0.48 -11.99
C ALA A 6 -7.96 -0.09 -13.36
N ARG A 7 -8.87 -0.06 -14.35
CA ARG A 7 -8.56 -0.46 -15.72
C ARG A 7 -7.58 0.49 -16.40
N ASP A 8 -7.75 1.80 -16.19
CA ASP A 8 -6.88 2.80 -16.79
C ASP A 8 -5.45 2.65 -16.23
N ALA A 9 -5.31 2.43 -14.91
CA ALA A 9 -4.02 2.13 -14.29
C ALA A 9 -3.41 0.81 -14.82
N ALA A 10 -4.22 -0.26 -14.95
CA ALA A 10 -3.77 -1.53 -15.52
C ALA A 10 -3.27 -1.37 -16.96
N ALA A 11 -3.94 -0.54 -17.78
CA ALA A 11 -3.51 -0.22 -19.14
C ALA A 11 -2.19 0.55 -19.20
N LEU A 12 -1.83 1.26 -18.13
CA LEU A 12 -0.53 1.93 -17.97
C LEU A 12 0.58 1.00 -17.47
N GLY A 13 0.26 -0.27 -17.17
CA GLY A 13 1.24 -1.29 -16.81
C GLY A 13 1.57 -1.38 -15.33
N VAL A 14 0.63 -1.03 -14.43
CA VAL A 14 0.85 -1.29 -12.99
C VAL A 14 0.76 -2.79 -12.69
N ASP A 15 1.57 -3.26 -11.74
CA ASP A 15 1.60 -4.66 -11.31
C ASP A 15 0.53 -4.96 -10.25
N ALA A 16 0.09 -3.95 -9.50
CA ALA A 16 -0.88 -4.11 -8.42
C ALA A 16 -1.76 -2.88 -8.21
N ILE A 17 -2.97 -3.11 -7.67
CA ILE A 17 -3.92 -2.07 -7.24
C ILE A 17 -4.24 -2.26 -5.76
N GLY A 18 -4.02 -1.21 -4.96
CA GLY A 18 -4.39 -1.16 -3.55
C GLY A 18 -5.88 -0.89 -3.34
N LEU A 19 -6.54 -1.73 -2.53
CA LEU A 19 -7.94 -1.63 -2.13
C LEU A 19 -7.99 -1.37 -0.62
N VAL A 20 -8.47 -0.20 -0.20
CA VAL A 20 -8.40 0.24 1.19
C VAL A 20 -9.64 -0.19 1.96
N PHE A 21 -9.46 -0.98 3.03
CA PHE A 21 -10.52 -1.46 3.93
C PHE A 21 -10.47 -0.80 5.32
N TYR A 22 -9.83 0.36 5.43
CA TYR A 22 -9.79 1.15 6.66
C TYR A 22 -10.92 2.18 6.67
N PRO A 23 -11.94 2.06 7.56
CA PRO A 23 -13.16 2.90 7.48
C PRO A 23 -12.92 4.40 7.66
N ARG A 24 -11.82 4.80 8.33
CA ARG A 24 -11.47 6.21 8.51
C ARG A 24 -10.74 6.82 7.31
N SER A 25 -10.37 6.01 6.33
CA SER A 25 -9.71 6.50 5.12
C SER A 25 -10.76 7.12 4.18
N PRO A 26 -10.47 8.28 3.57
CA PRO A 26 -11.31 8.82 2.50
C PRO A 26 -11.36 7.91 1.27
N ARG A 27 -10.45 6.93 1.17
CA ARG A 27 -10.37 5.95 0.09
C ARG A 27 -11.01 4.61 0.45
N ALA A 28 -11.70 4.52 1.61
CA ALA A 28 -12.29 3.28 2.07
C ALA A 28 -13.29 2.72 1.06
N LEU A 29 -13.21 1.43 0.83
CA LEU A 29 -14.11 0.67 -0.05
C LEU A 29 -14.97 -0.27 0.78
N ASP A 30 -16.23 -0.40 0.38
CA ASP A 30 -17.05 -1.53 0.78
C ASP A 30 -16.71 -2.79 -0.05
N HIS A 31 -17.17 -3.93 0.43
CA HIS A 31 -16.85 -5.23 -0.19
C HIS A 31 -17.38 -5.35 -1.62
N ALA A 32 -18.56 -4.77 -1.92
CA ALA A 32 -19.19 -4.88 -3.23
C ALA A 32 -18.43 -4.07 -4.28
N ARG A 33 -18.01 -2.84 -3.93
CA ARG A 33 -17.15 -2.00 -4.80
C ARG A 33 -15.80 -2.66 -5.01
N ALA A 34 -15.16 -3.14 -3.94
CA ALA A 34 -13.87 -3.82 -4.03
C ALA A 34 -13.92 -5.06 -4.94
N ALA A 35 -14.94 -5.90 -4.78
CA ALA A 35 -15.15 -7.06 -5.66
C ALA A 35 -15.45 -6.65 -7.11
N GLY A 36 -16.15 -5.53 -7.32
CA GLY A 36 -16.37 -4.94 -8.65
C GLY A 36 -15.07 -4.50 -9.31
N ILE A 37 -14.18 -3.84 -8.57
CA ILE A 37 -12.86 -3.44 -9.04
C ILE A 37 -12.03 -4.68 -9.37
N ARG A 38 -11.96 -5.67 -8.45
CA ARG A 38 -11.21 -6.92 -8.67
C ARG A 38 -11.61 -7.65 -9.95
N ARG A 39 -12.92 -7.74 -10.23
CA ARG A 39 -13.43 -8.35 -11.49
C ARG A 39 -13.06 -7.55 -12.73
N ALA A 40 -12.82 -6.27 -12.62
CA ALA A 40 -12.44 -5.40 -13.73
C ALA A 40 -10.94 -5.42 -14.03
N LEU A 41 -10.12 -5.92 -13.10
CA LEU A 41 -8.67 -6.04 -13.28
C LEU A 41 -8.31 -7.23 -14.18
N PRO A 42 -7.32 -7.07 -15.06
CA PRO A 42 -6.70 -8.20 -15.75
C PRO A 42 -6.09 -9.19 -14.74
N SER A 43 -5.98 -10.46 -15.12
CA SER A 43 -5.44 -11.52 -14.25
C SER A 43 -3.97 -11.33 -13.84
N TYR A 44 -3.22 -10.53 -14.60
CA TYR A 44 -1.81 -10.22 -14.31
C TYR A 44 -1.63 -9.03 -13.35
N VAL A 45 -2.71 -8.32 -12.99
CA VAL A 45 -2.66 -7.21 -12.01
C VAL A 45 -3.18 -7.71 -10.67
N ALA A 46 -2.33 -7.64 -9.65
CA ALA A 46 -2.67 -8.09 -8.30
C ALA A 46 -3.63 -7.10 -7.59
N ALA A 47 -4.58 -7.64 -6.82
CA ALA A 47 -5.41 -6.87 -5.91
C ALA A 47 -4.84 -6.98 -4.49
N VAL A 48 -4.37 -5.88 -3.93
CA VAL A 48 -3.78 -5.80 -2.58
C VAL A 48 -4.76 -5.15 -1.63
N GLY A 49 -5.17 -5.86 -0.58
CA GLY A 49 -6.06 -5.31 0.45
C GLY A 49 -5.28 -4.61 1.56
N LEU A 50 -5.55 -3.33 1.79
CA LEU A 50 -4.95 -2.56 2.89
C LEU A 50 -5.86 -2.58 4.11
N PHE A 51 -5.30 -3.01 5.25
CA PHE A 51 -5.98 -3.10 6.55
C PHE A 51 -5.21 -2.31 7.62
N VAL A 52 -5.94 -1.81 8.62
CA VAL A 52 -5.40 -1.11 9.78
C VAL A 52 -6.14 -1.63 11.01
N ASP A 53 -5.47 -2.40 11.86
CA ASP A 53 -5.96 -2.96 13.11
C ASP A 53 -7.33 -3.68 12.97
N ALA A 54 -7.54 -4.33 11.84
CA ALA A 54 -8.79 -5.04 11.57
C ALA A 54 -8.77 -6.44 12.21
N PRO A 55 -9.90 -6.90 12.78
CA PRO A 55 -9.98 -8.24 13.34
C PRO A 55 -9.64 -9.34 12.31
N PRO A 56 -8.86 -10.36 12.67
CA PRO A 56 -8.41 -11.43 11.76
C PRO A 56 -9.54 -12.08 10.95
N ASP A 57 -10.68 -12.36 11.58
CA ASP A 57 -11.84 -12.95 10.89
C ASP A 57 -12.43 -12.01 9.84
N ALA A 58 -12.42 -10.70 10.10
CA ALA A 58 -12.88 -9.72 9.13
C ALA A 58 -11.94 -9.64 7.93
N VAL A 59 -10.63 -9.65 8.16
CA VAL A 59 -9.61 -9.66 7.10
C VAL A 59 -9.78 -10.90 6.22
N ARG A 60 -9.83 -12.11 6.81
CA ARG A 60 -10.01 -13.36 6.06
C ARG A 60 -11.30 -13.38 5.24
N ARG A 61 -12.41 -12.92 5.83
CA ARG A 61 -13.69 -12.84 5.13
C ARG A 61 -13.63 -11.91 3.93
N ILE A 62 -13.03 -10.71 4.09
CA ILE A 62 -12.88 -9.74 3.01
C ILE A 62 -11.97 -10.28 1.93
N ALA A 63 -10.82 -10.84 2.31
CA ALA A 63 -9.85 -11.41 1.38
C ALA A 63 -10.50 -12.47 0.48
N GLY A 64 -11.26 -13.40 1.06
CA GLY A 64 -11.97 -14.43 0.31
C GLY A 64 -13.12 -13.88 -0.53
N ALA A 65 -13.92 -12.95 0.00
CA ALA A 65 -15.08 -12.39 -0.71
C ALA A 65 -14.67 -11.53 -1.91
N VAL A 66 -13.53 -10.82 -1.82
CA VAL A 66 -13.01 -9.96 -2.89
C VAL A 66 -12.10 -10.74 -3.83
N GLY A 67 -11.42 -11.78 -3.36
CA GLY A 67 -10.39 -12.50 -4.08
C GLY A 67 -9.08 -11.70 -4.12
N LEU A 68 -8.58 -11.30 -2.94
CA LEU A 68 -7.32 -10.57 -2.81
C LEU A 68 -6.12 -11.49 -3.05
N ASP A 69 -5.12 -10.99 -3.75
CA ASP A 69 -3.88 -11.69 -4.06
C ASP A 69 -2.82 -11.47 -2.96
N ALA A 70 -2.88 -10.32 -2.27
CA ALA A 70 -2.02 -10.00 -1.14
C ALA A 70 -2.74 -9.10 -0.13
N LEU A 71 -2.22 -9.07 1.11
CA LEU A 71 -2.68 -8.20 2.18
C LEU A 71 -1.57 -7.23 2.58
N GLN A 72 -1.94 -6.00 2.89
CA GLN A 72 -1.04 -4.98 3.44
C GLN A 72 -1.55 -4.58 4.82
N PHE A 73 -0.75 -4.84 5.86
CA PHE A 73 -1.03 -4.45 7.22
C PHE A 73 -0.36 -3.11 7.54
N HIS A 74 -1.15 -2.10 7.83
CA HIS A 74 -0.70 -0.71 7.97
C HIS A 74 -0.98 -0.10 9.36
N GLY A 75 -1.49 -0.89 10.30
CA GLY A 75 -1.78 -0.51 11.68
C GLY A 75 -0.64 -0.83 12.64
N SER A 76 -1.00 -1.38 13.79
CA SER A 76 -0.10 -1.83 14.86
C SER A 76 -0.05 -3.36 15.00
N GLU A 77 -0.54 -4.08 13.97
CA GLU A 77 -0.62 -5.53 13.98
C GLU A 77 0.77 -6.16 14.22
N SER A 78 0.84 -7.09 15.16
CA SER A 78 2.02 -7.94 15.38
C SER A 78 2.21 -8.95 14.23
N PRO A 79 3.41 -9.54 14.09
CA PRO A 79 3.66 -10.59 13.10
C PRO A 79 2.67 -11.75 13.18
N ASP A 80 2.33 -12.18 14.40
CA ASP A 80 1.39 -13.28 14.61
C ASP A 80 -0.04 -12.91 14.23
N GLU A 81 -0.46 -11.66 14.47
CA GLU A 81 -1.76 -11.15 14.03
C GLU A 81 -1.81 -11.04 12.50
N CYS A 82 -0.73 -10.59 11.85
CA CYS A 82 -0.64 -10.57 10.39
C CYS A 82 -0.83 -11.98 9.81
N GLU A 83 -0.12 -12.97 10.35
CA GLU A 83 -0.26 -14.37 9.92
C GLU A 83 -1.65 -14.93 10.20
N ALA A 84 -2.16 -14.75 11.41
CA ALA A 84 -3.50 -15.22 11.78
C ALA A 84 -4.60 -14.61 10.91
N SER A 85 -4.36 -13.40 10.38
CA SER A 85 -5.30 -12.70 9.49
C SER A 85 -5.19 -13.14 8.03
N THR A 86 -4.10 -13.80 7.65
CA THR A 86 -3.81 -14.11 6.25
C THR A 86 -4.34 -15.49 5.86
N PRO A 87 -5.22 -15.61 4.85
CA PRO A 87 -5.65 -16.91 4.34
C PRO A 87 -4.49 -17.72 3.75
N ALA A 88 -4.59 -19.03 3.80
CA ALA A 88 -3.60 -19.90 3.16
C ALA A 88 -3.43 -19.59 1.69
N GLY A 89 -2.17 -19.45 1.24
CA GLY A 89 -1.82 -19.13 -0.14
C GLY A 89 -1.91 -17.64 -0.52
N VAL A 90 -2.35 -16.77 0.40
CA VAL A 90 -2.30 -15.32 0.23
C VAL A 90 -0.99 -14.79 0.82
N ARG A 91 -0.37 -13.82 0.17
CA ARG A 91 0.85 -13.17 0.64
C ARG A 91 0.51 -11.96 1.50
N TRP A 92 1.46 -11.50 2.32
CA TRP A 92 1.23 -10.29 3.10
C TRP A 92 2.48 -9.42 3.20
N TRP A 93 2.26 -8.10 3.27
CA TRP A 93 3.26 -7.06 3.43
C TRP A 93 3.01 -6.31 4.72
N ARG A 94 4.09 -5.87 5.35
CA ARG A 94 4.02 -4.98 6.50
C ARG A 94 4.36 -3.56 6.09
N ALA A 95 3.48 -2.60 6.36
CA ALA A 95 3.80 -1.18 6.21
C ALA A 95 4.54 -0.67 7.46
N VAL A 96 5.69 -0.07 7.23
CA VAL A 96 6.51 0.59 8.27
C VAL A 96 6.46 2.09 8.03
N ARG A 97 5.95 2.84 9.00
CA ARG A 97 5.87 4.31 8.92
C ARG A 97 7.20 4.92 9.32
N MET A 98 7.96 5.35 8.31
CA MET A 98 9.34 5.81 8.45
C MET A 98 9.43 7.18 9.13
N ARG A 99 10.30 7.27 10.11
CA ARG A 99 10.73 8.47 10.83
C ARG A 99 12.10 8.19 11.44
N ALA A 100 12.80 9.21 11.89
CA ALA A 100 14.19 9.09 12.35
C ALA A 100 14.41 8.07 13.50
N GLU A 101 13.38 7.83 14.33
CA GLU A 101 13.45 6.91 15.46
C GLU A 101 13.15 5.45 15.12
N VAL A 102 12.78 5.16 13.87
CA VAL A 102 12.45 3.78 13.45
C VAL A 102 13.73 3.00 13.17
N ASP A 103 13.94 1.92 13.91
CA ASP A 103 14.94 0.92 13.56
C ASP A 103 14.38 -0.03 12.48
N LEU A 104 14.80 0.20 11.25
CA LEU A 104 14.35 -0.62 10.13
C LEU A 104 14.97 -2.03 10.17
N LEU A 105 16.16 -2.20 10.75
CA LEU A 105 16.76 -3.52 10.91
C LEU A 105 15.96 -4.38 11.89
N GLU A 106 15.49 -3.80 12.99
CA GLU A 106 14.56 -4.47 13.91
C GLU A 106 13.26 -4.85 13.20
N SER A 107 12.73 -3.94 12.36
CA SER A 107 11.53 -4.22 11.58
C SER A 107 11.70 -5.41 10.62
N PHE A 108 12.85 -5.55 9.96
CA PHE A 108 13.16 -6.70 9.13
C PHE A 108 13.20 -8.01 9.91
N VAL A 109 13.77 -7.99 11.11
CA VAL A 109 13.84 -9.19 11.98
C VAL A 109 12.45 -9.53 12.50
N CYS A 110 11.71 -8.54 12.99
CA CYS A 110 10.39 -8.72 13.56
C CYS A 110 9.40 -9.31 12.53
N PHE A 111 9.43 -8.80 11.31
CA PHE A 111 8.50 -9.19 10.23
C PHE A 111 9.15 -10.09 9.17
N GLU A 112 10.10 -10.95 9.56
CA GLU A 112 10.82 -11.85 8.64
C GLU A 112 9.93 -12.77 7.78
N ARG A 113 8.70 -13.04 8.24
CA ARG A 113 7.70 -13.84 7.53
C ARG A 113 6.87 -13.04 6.50
N ALA A 114 7.01 -11.73 6.47
CA ALA A 114 6.38 -10.90 5.45
C ALA A 114 7.05 -11.14 4.08
N GLU A 115 6.28 -11.06 3.00
CA GLU A 115 6.84 -11.09 1.65
C GLU A 115 7.67 -9.83 1.35
N ALA A 116 7.26 -8.69 1.88
CA ALA A 116 7.94 -7.41 1.73
C ALA A 116 7.62 -6.45 2.88
N LEU A 117 8.50 -5.48 3.11
CA LEU A 117 8.16 -4.29 3.89
C LEU A 117 7.79 -3.15 2.94
N LEU A 118 6.65 -2.49 3.20
CA LEU A 118 6.28 -1.25 2.54
C LEU A 118 6.72 -0.09 3.43
N LEU A 119 7.62 0.75 2.92
CA LEU A 119 8.17 1.89 3.66
C LEU A 119 7.38 3.14 3.30
N ASP A 120 6.58 3.65 4.23
CA ASP A 120 5.70 4.81 4.02
C ASP A 120 6.13 6.00 4.89
N SER A 121 5.88 7.21 4.42
CA SER A 121 6.11 8.43 5.22
C SER A 121 5.22 8.42 6.45
N PHE A 122 5.78 8.83 7.60
CA PHE A 122 4.97 9.00 8.80
C PHE A 122 3.95 10.12 8.59
N SER A 123 2.68 9.81 8.84
CA SER A 123 1.60 10.78 8.97
C SER A 123 0.78 10.46 10.21
N PRO A 124 0.45 11.45 11.07
CA PRO A 124 -0.40 11.22 12.25
C PRO A 124 -1.79 10.69 11.90
N ALA A 125 -2.29 11.02 10.72
CA ALA A 125 -3.60 10.63 10.22
C ALA A 125 -3.45 9.60 9.11
N TYR A 126 -3.18 8.34 9.37
CA TYR A 126 -3.11 7.25 8.37
C TYR A 126 -3.51 7.68 6.93
N GLY A 127 -2.61 8.40 6.25
CA GLY A 127 -2.84 8.94 4.91
C GLY A 127 -1.68 9.82 4.47
N GLY A 128 -1.34 9.79 3.19
CA GLY A 128 -0.14 10.43 2.65
C GLY A 128 -0.07 11.92 2.96
N SER A 129 0.98 12.33 3.66
CA SER A 129 1.31 13.75 3.91
C SER A 129 1.75 14.48 2.65
N GLY A 130 1.99 13.75 1.55
CA GLY A 130 2.56 14.29 0.32
C GLY A 130 4.07 14.59 0.43
N THR A 131 4.68 14.37 1.59
CA THR A 131 6.12 14.63 1.81
C THR A 131 6.85 13.30 1.93
N ALA A 132 7.94 13.13 1.18
CA ALA A 132 8.82 11.98 1.30
C ALA A 132 9.61 12.05 2.63
N PHE A 133 9.90 10.88 3.21
CA PHE A 133 10.85 10.79 4.33
C PHE A 133 12.30 10.76 3.82
N ASP A 134 13.25 10.87 4.74
CA ASP A 134 14.67 10.78 4.41
C ASP A 134 15.04 9.34 4.01
N TRP A 135 15.27 9.13 2.72
CA TRP A 135 15.61 7.82 2.17
C TRP A 135 16.99 7.31 2.59
N SER A 136 17.87 8.16 3.13
CA SER A 136 19.16 7.74 3.69
C SER A 136 19.02 6.82 4.92
N LEU A 137 17.84 6.81 5.55
CA LEU A 137 17.49 5.90 6.64
C LEU A 137 17.34 4.43 6.18
N ILE A 138 17.27 4.19 4.88
CA ILE A 138 17.09 2.84 4.34
C ILE A 138 18.45 2.17 4.16
N PRO A 139 18.75 1.04 4.86
CA PRO A 139 20.03 0.37 4.74
C PRO A 139 20.22 -0.24 3.34
N ALA A 140 21.46 -0.26 2.86
CA ALA A 140 21.81 -0.85 1.57
C ALA A 140 21.58 -2.36 1.55
N GLN A 141 21.86 -3.04 2.66
CA GLN A 141 21.61 -4.48 2.82
C GLN A 141 20.26 -4.72 3.47
N ARG A 142 19.40 -5.44 2.81
CA ARG A 142 18.02 -5.68 3.20
C ARG A 142 17.70 -7.17 3.06
N PRO A 143 17.31 -7.84 4.15
CA PRO A 143 16.96 -9.27 4.12
C PRO A 143 15.63 -9.56 3.45
N LEU A 144 14.73 -8.56 3.37
CA LEU A 144 13.45 -8.65 2.69
C LEU A 144 13.34 -7.64 1.54
N PRO A 145 12.53 -7.93 0.52
CA PRO A 145 12.12 -6.95 -0.46
C PRO A 145 11.48 -5.72 0.18
N ILE A 146 11.68 -4.55 -0.42
CA ILE A 146 10.99 -3.33 0.00
C ILE A 146 10.16 -2.74 -1.13
N VAL A 147 9.00 -2.22 -0.77
CA VAL A 147 8.17 -1.34 -1.59
C VAL A 147 8.28 0.07 -1.01
N LEU A 148 8.75 1.02 -1.80
CA LEU A 148 8.87 2.41 -1.36
C LEU A 148 7.56 3.15 -1.60
N SER A 149 7.05 3.80 -0.56
CA SER A 149 5.83 4.58 -0.57
C SER A 149 6.01 5.92 0.16
N GLY A 150 4.97 6.71 0.26
CA GLY A 150 4.95 7.96 1.00
C GLY A 150 5.57 9.14 0.26
N GLY A 151 4.73 10.08 -0.17
CA GLY A 151 5.14 11.31 -0.82
C GLY A 151 5.75 11.14 -2.22
N LEU A 152 5.62 9.96 -2.82
CA LEU A 152 6.05 9.75 -4.20
C LEU A 152 5.13 10.46 -5.19
N SER A 153 5.74 11.08 -6.19
CA SER A 153 5.09 11.83 -7.26
C SER A 153 5.86 11.67 -8.57
N PRO A 154 5.31 12.09 -9.71
CA PRO A 154 6.05 12.13 -10.97
C PRO A 154 7.38 12.90 -10.92
N ASP A 155 7.47 13.87 -10.00
CA ASP A 155 8.64 14.76 -9.91
C ASP A 155 9.81 14.16 -9.13
N ASN A 156 9.57 13.14 -8.26
CA ASN A 156 10.60 12.57 -7.40
C ASN A 156 10.77 11.05 -7.51
N VAL A 157 9.86 10.35 -8.17
CA VAL A 157 9.88 8.87 -8.20
C VAL A 157 11.11 8.32 -8.91
N ALA A 158 11.63 9.01 -9.93
CA ALA A 158 12.83 8.58 -10.63
C ALA A 158 14.05 8.63 -9.70
N ASP A 159 14.25 9.75 -8.99
CA ASP A 159 15.32 9.91 -8.01
C ASP A 159 15.20 8.92 -6.88
N ALA A 160 13.98 8.66 -6.40
CA ALA A 160 13.69 7.66 -5.38
C ALA A 160 14.12 6.24 -5.80
N ILE A 161 13.81 5.86 -7.04
CA ILE A 161 14.19 4.56 -7.60
C ILE A 161 15.71 4.47 -7.76
N GLU A 162 16.37 5.50 -8.26
CA GLU A 162 17.81 5.52 -8.46
C GLU A 162 18.57 5.44 -7.12
N GLN A 163 18.15 6.22 -6.13
CA GLN A 163 18.80 6.29 -4.83
C GLN A 163 18.54 5.04 -4.00
N VAL A 164 17.30 4.59 -3.90
CA VAL A 164 16.89 3.50 -3.00
C VAL A 164 17.02 2.13 -3.66
N ARG A 165 16.77 2.03 -4.96
CA ARG A 165 16.66 0.76 -5.71
C ARG A 165 15.69 -0.21 -5.02
N PRO A 166 14.43 0.20 -4.80
CA PRO A 166 13.43 -0.64 -4.17
C PRO A 166 12.99 -1.76 -5.13
N ASN A 167 12.34 -2.78 -4.60
CA ASN A 167 11.73 -3.86 -5.39
C ASN A 167 10.43 -3.41 -6.07
N GLY A 168 9.79 -2.36 -5.56
CA GLY A 168 8.61 -1.73 -6.12
C GLY A 168 8.40 -0.34 -5.54
N VAL A 169 7.50 0.42 -6.15
CA VAL A 169 7.04 1.72 -5.67
C VAL A 169 5.51 1.69 -5.54
N ASP A 170 5.00 2.32 -4.49
CA ASP A 170 3.57 2.51 -4.28
C ASP A 170 3.24 4.01 -4.28
N VAL A 171 2.29 4.40 -5.11
CA VAL A 171 1.90 5.80 -5.28
C VAL A 171 0.40 5.95 -5.07
N SER A 172 0.01 6.83 -4.18
CA SER A 172 -1.39 7.12 -3.87
C SER A 172 -1.74 8.59 -4.15
N SER A 173 -1.36 9.50 -3.25
CA SER A 173 -1.71 10.93 -3.39
C SER A 173 -1.03 11.60 -4.59
N GLY A 174 0.16 11.17 -4.97
CA GLY A 174 0.92 11.74 -6.09
C GLY A 174 0.28 11.57 -7.47
N ILE A 175 -0.72 10.68 -7.60
CA ILE A 175 -1.49 10.47 -8.83
C ILE A 175 -2.94 10.98 -8.73
N GLN A 176 -3.32 11.61 -7.62
CA GLN A 176 -4.64 12.22 -7.47
C GLN A 176 -4.62 13.65 -8.03
N ALA A 177 -5.73 14.05 -8.67
CA ALA A 177 -5.94 15.45 -9.01
C ALA A 177 -6.18 16.24 -7.71
N ASP A 178 -5.73 17.49 -7.67
CA ASP A 178 -6.16 18.41 -6.64
C ASP A 178 -7.65 18.67 -6.81
N ALA A 179 -8.38 18.78 -5.71
CA ALA A 179 -9.77 19.21 -5.77
C ALA A 179 -9.85 20.62 -6.41
N ALA A 180 -11.00 20.96 -6.97
CA ALA A 180 -11.21 22.27 -7.63
C ALA A 180 -10.94 23.48 -6.70
N ASP A 181 -10.90 23.27 -5.40
CA ASP A 181 -10.58 24.25 -4.34
C ASP A 181 -9.10 24.21 -3.89
N GLY A 182 -8.25 23.38 -4.53
CA GLY A 182 -6.83 23.22 -4.20
C GLY A 182 -6.54 22.31 -3.01
N THR A 183 -7.55 21.62 -2.44
CA THR A 183 -7.32 20.64 -1.38
C THR A 183 -6.78 19.32 -1.94
N PRO A 184 -5.73 18.73 -1.33
CA PRO A 184 -5.22 17.42 -1.74
C PRO A 184 -6.28 16.33 -1.53
N GLY A 185 -6.52 15.50 -2.53
CA GLY A 185 -7.41 14.34 -2.39
C GLY A 185 -8.62 14.29 -3.33
N GLY A 186 -8.57 15.05 -4.42
CA GLY A 186 -9.56 14.98 -5.49
C GLY A 186 -9.55 13.66 -6.27
N GLU A 187 -10.30 13.59 -7.35
CA GLU A 187 -10.34 12.43 -8.25
C GLU A 187 -8.98 12.11 -8.85
N PRO A 188 -8.71 10.85 -9.27
CA PRO A 188 -7.49 10.48 -9.96
C PRO A 188 -7.20 11.41 -11.14
N ARG A 189 -5.94 11.84 -11.28
CA ARG A 189 -5.54 12.67 -12.42
C ARG A 189 -5.75 11.85 -13.69
N ARG A 190 -6.65 12.31 -14.53
CA ARG A 190 -6.80 11.79 -15.90
C ARG A 190 -5.82 12.55 -16.78
N LYS A 191 -4.81 11.84 -17.28
CA LYS A 191 -3.99 12.35 -18.38
C LYS A 191 -4.65 12.04 -19.71
#